data_c0edbead35ebda6291529fc5e3bba1d7
#
_entry.id   c0edbead35ebda6291529fc5e3bba1d7
#
_cell.length_a   1.000
_cell.length_b   1.000
_cell.length_c   1.000
_cell.angle_alpha   90.00
_cell.angle_beta   90.00
_cell.angle_gamma   90.00
#
_symmetry.space_group_name_H-M   'P 1'
#
loop_
_entity.id
_entity.type
_entity.pdbx_description
1 polymer ?
#
loop_
_entity_poly.entity_id
_entity_poly.type
_entity_poly.pdbx_seq_one_letter_code
_entity_poly.pdbx_strand_id
1 'polypeptide(L)'
;MKPDITVVKNYLLELQDAICSRLETVDGVGRFVEDNWQREQGGGGRTRVLAKGAVIEKGGVNFSHVYGNQLPASATAQRPELQGRDFEAVGVSLVIHPDNPFVPTSHANVRFFIAEKSGEEPVWWFGGGYDLTPYYPFEEDCVFWHQTAHDACLPFGEDVYSRYKQWCDDYFFLKHRHETRGVGGLFFDDLNDWGFEKSFAFLRAVGDSYCDAYVPIVEKRKSMAFDQQQKDFQLYRRGRYVEFNLVFDRGTLFGLQTGGRTESILMSLPPEVKWGYDWKPDPGSREEMLYTDFLKPRDWLKGQ
;
A
#
# COMPACT_ATOMS: atom_id res chain seq x y z
N MET A 1 13.13 9.33 24.43
CA MET A 1 12.55 10.62 23.97
C MET A 1 11.08 10.36 23.70
N LYS A 2 10.17 11.27 24.12
CA LYS A 2 8.73 11.11 23.84
C LYS A 2 8.51 11.21 22.31
N PRO A 3 7.69 10.32 21.70
CA PRO A 3 7.37 10.42 20.27
C PRO A 3 6.73 11.77 19.93
N ASP A 4 7.20 12.37 18.82
CA ASP A 4 6.64 13.64 18.32
C ASP A 4 5.84 13.39 17.03
N ILE A 5 4.51 13.34 17.17
CA ILE A 5 3.60 13.12 16.04
C ILE A 5 3.63 14.28 15.03
N THR A 6 4.00 15.50 15.47
CA THR A 6 4.06 16.68 14.59
C THR A 6 5.13 16.50 13.50
N VAL A 7 6.30 15.98 13.88
CA VAL A 7 7.39 15.70 12.94
C VAL A 7 6.97 14.63 11.94
N VAL A 8 6.31 13.57 12.42
CA VAL A 8 5.80 12.50 11.53
C VAL A 8 4.73 13.05 10.58
N LYS A 9 3.77 13.84 11.09
CA LYS A 9 2.72 14.47 10.28
C LYS A 9 3.28 15.34 9.17
N ASN A 10 4.25 16.19 9.47
CA ASN A 10 4.86 17.07 8.47
C ASN A 10 5.54 16.26 7.37
N TYR A 11 6.34 15.27 7.72
CA TYR A 11 6.95 14.37 6.75
C TYR A 11 5.90 13.69 5.85
N LEU A 12 4.81 13.17 6.43
CA LEU A 12 3.77 12.46 5.65
C LEU A 12 3.02 13.39 4.69
N LEU A 13 2.82 14.67 5.03
CA LEU A 13 2.26 15.67 4.13
C LEU A 13 3.20 15.95 2.95
N GLU A 14 4.50 16.12 3.22
CA GLU A 14 5.54 16.31 2.20
C GLU A 14 5.67 15.07 1.31
N LEU A 15 5.60 13.88 1.88
CA LEU A 15 5.62 12.62 1.14
C LEU A 15 4.43 12.51 0.18
N GLN A 16 3.21 12.85 0.62
CA GLN A 16 2.04 12.88 -0.25
C GLN A 16 2.24 13.85 -1.42
N ASP A 17 2.77 15.04 -1.15
CA ASP A 17 3.02 16.06 -2.18
C ASP A 17 4.05 15.55 -3.21
N ALA A 18 5.15 14.96 -2.74
CA ALA A 18 6.21 14.40 -3.58
C ALA A 18 5.69 13.24 -4.46
N ILE A 19 4.93 12.30 -3.89
CA ILE A 19 4.35 11.18 -4.62
C ILE A 19 3.40 11.67 -5.70
N CYS A 20 2.45 12.56 -5.37
CA CYS A 20 1.50 13.11 -6.34
C CYS A 20 2.24 13.81 -7.50
N SER A 21 3.23 14.65 -7.20
CA SER A 21 4.02 15.36 -8.22
C SER A 21 4.75 14.41 -9.16
N ARG A 22 5.38 13.35 -8.64
CA ARG A 22 6.08 12.35 -9.47
C ARG A 22 5.12 11.54 -10.33
N LEU A 23 3.95 11.15 -9.80
CA LEU A 23 2.93 10.42 -10.55
C LEU A 23 2.28 11.29 -11.63
N GLU A 24 2.03 12.57 -11.37
CA GLU A 24 1.57 13.53 -12.38
C GLU A 24 2.59 13.73 -13.50
N THR A 25 3.87 13.73 -13.16
CA THR A 25 4.96 13.84 -14.14
C THR A 25 4.99 12.61 -15.06
N VAL A 26 4.86 11.40 -14.51
CA VAL A 26 4.88 10.17 -15.30
C VAL A 26 3.62 9.98 -16.13
N ASP A 27 2.45 10.46 -15.65
CA ASP A 27 1.21 10.47 -16.41
C ASP A 27 1.22 11.49 -17.56
N GLY A 28 1.76 12.67 -17.32
CA GLY A 28 1.89 13.77 -18.27
C GLY A 28 0.63 14.62 -18.44
N VAL A 29 -0.57 14.06 -18.33
CA VAL A 29 -1.87 14.69 -18.59
C VAL A 29 -2.70 14.81 -17.31
N GLY A 30 -2.87 13.70 -16.59
CA GLY A 30 -3.69 13.61 -15.39
C GLY A 30 -3.17 14.50 -14.26
N ARG A 31 -4.08 15.00 -13.44
CA ARG A 31 -3.76 15.77 -12.23
C ARG A 31 -4.56 15.23 -11.06
N PHE A 32 -3.95 15.21 -9.88
CA PHE A 32 -4.64 14.86 -8.64
C PHE A 32 -5.57 15.99 -8.21
N VAL A 33 -6.83 15.64 -8.01
CA VAL A 33 -7.83 16.55 -7.41
C VAL A 33 -7.80 16.33 -5.90
N GLU A 34 -7.65 17.43 -5.17
CA GLU A 34 -7.57 17.42 -3.71
C GLU A 34 -8.96 17.56 -3.09
N ASP A 35 -9.22 16.76 -2.07
CA ASP A 35 -10.43 16.78 -1.26
C ASP A 35 -10.03 16.75 0.22
N ASN A 36 -10.22 17.90 0.89
CA ASN A 36 -9.95 18.08 2.31
C ASN A 36 -11.20 17.76 3.13
N TRP A 37 -11.07 16.92 4.14
CA TRP A 37 -12.19 16.48 4.95
C TRP A 37 -11.87 16.51 6.45
N GLN A 38 -12.91 16.61 7.25
CA GLN A 38 -12.85 16.59 8.71
C GLN A 38 -13.78 15.51 9.27
N ARG A 39 -13.41 14.94 10.42
CA ARG A 39 -14.24 14.02 11.21
C ARG A 39 -14.87 14.74 12.38
N GLU A 40 -16.14 14.47 12.64
CA GLU A 40 -16.85 14.99 13.82
C GLU A 40 -16.20 14.50 15.12
N GLN A 41 -15.64 13.27 15.13
CA GLN A 41 -15.00 12.65 16.29
C GLN A 41 -13.54 13.13 16.52
N GLY A 42 -13.01 13.95 15.63
CA GLY A 42 -11.67 14.51 15.70
C GLY A 42 -10.74 14.09 14.57
N GLY A 43 -10.00 15.08 14.08
CA GLY A 43 -9.08 14.91 12.96
C GLY A 43 -9.72 15.08 11.60
N GLY A 44 -8.99 14.61 10.58
CA GLY A 44 -9.39 14.75 9.19
C GLY A 44 -8.34 14.20 8.25
N GLY A 45 -8.37 14.63 7.00
CA GLY A 45 -7.39 14.21 6.01
C GLY A 45 -7.43 15.03 4.74
N ARG A 46 -6.50 14.69 3.86
CA ARG A 46 -6.32 15.26 2.54
C ARG A 46 -6.25 14.12 1.52
N THR A 47 -7.38 13.81 0.90
CA THR A 47 -7.47 12.79 -0.15
C THR A 47 -7.15 13.42 -1.50
N ARG A 48 -6.26 12.81 -2.27
CA ARG A 48 -5.97 13.22 -3.64
C ARG A 48 -6.28 12.09 -4.60
N VAL A 49 -7.10 12.35 -5.60
CA VAL A 49 -7.52 11.34 -6.59
C VAL A 49 -7.21 11.85 -8.00
N LEU A 50 -6.47 11.05 -8.76
CA LEU A 50 -6.31 11.20 -10.19
C LEU A 50 -7.20 10.17 -10.88
N ALA A 51 -8.00 10.59 -11.84
CA ALA A 51 -8.84 9.72 -12.65
C ALA A 51 -8.73 10.10 -14.12
N LYS A 52 -8.79 9.09 -14.99
CA LYS A 52 -8.76 9.25 -16.45
C LYS A 52 -7.49 9.97 -16.95
N GLY A 53 -6.33 9.68 -16.35
CA GLY A 53 -5.04 10.11 -16.84
C GLY A 53 -4.64 9.37 -18.13
N ALA A 54 -3.52 9.77 -18.70
CA ALA A 54 -2.97 9.09 -19.90
C ALA A 54 -2.32 7.75 -19.58
N VAL A 55 -1.83 7.58 -18.36
CA VAL A 55 -1.15 6.37 -17.86
C VAL A 55 -1.91 5.78 -16.66
N ILE A 56 -2.33 6.65 -15.74
CA ILE A 56 -3.04 6.29 -14.52
C ILE A 56 -4.54 6.37 -14.78
N GLU A 57 -5.20 5.22 -14.92
CA GLU A 57 -6.66 5.16 -15.10
C GLU A 57 -7.39 5.65 -13.84
N LYS A 58 -6.91 5.23 -12.66
CA LYS A 58 -7.30 5.76 -11.36
C LYS A 58 -6.16 5.61 -10.35
N GLY A 59 -5.86 6.67 -9.64
CA GLY A 59 -4.92 6.67 -8.52
C GLY A 59 -5.47 7.46 -7.35
N GLY A 60 -5.28 6.97 -6.14
CA GLY A 60 -5.61 7.68 -4.92
C GLY A 60 -4.41 7.74 -3.98
N VAL A 61 -4.11 8.91 -3.46
CA VAL A 61 -3.09 9.14 -2.42
C VAL A 61 -3.77 9.88 -1.27
N ASN A 62 -3.99 9.19 -0.16
CA ASN A 62 -4.73 9.71 0.98
C ASN A 62 -3.80 9.95 2.16
N PHE A 63 -3.74 11.19 2.64
CA PHE A 63 -3.23 11.52 3.96
C PHE A 63 -4.38 11.55 4.96
N SER A 64 -4.22 10.93 6.12
CA SER A 64 -5.17 11.00 7.23
C SER A 64 -4.45 11.28 8.54
N HIS A 65 -5.05 12.13 9.40
CA HIS A 65 -4.67 12.34 10.77
C HIS A 65 -5.94 12.31 11.62
N VAL A 66 -6.17 11.23 12.30
CA VAL A 66 -7.37 11.00 13.12
C VAL A 66 -6.99 10.82 14.58
N TYR A 67 -7.81 11.34 15.45
CA TYR A 67 -7.61 11.23 16.89
C TYR A 67 -8.94 11.13 17.64
N GLY A 68 -8.89 10.68 18.88
CA GLY A 68 -10.06 10.56 19.74
C GLY A 68 -9.68 10.10 21.14
N ASN A 69 -10.66 10.15 22.03
CA ASN A 69 -10.50 9.78 23.43
C ASN A 69 -10.87 8.32 23.73
N GLN A 70 -11.26 7.57 22.73
CA GLN A 70 -11.62 6.17 22.87
C GLN A 70 -11.40 5.40 21.58
N LEU A 71 -10.68 4.28 21.68
CA LEU A 71 -10.55 3.31 20.60
C LEU A 71 -11.78 2.39 20.56
N PRO A 72 -12.13 1.88 19.35
CA PRO A 72 -13.18 0.87 19.24
C PRO A 72 -12.90 -0.37 20.10
N ALA A 73 -13.96 -0.98 20.62
CA ALA A 73 -13.86 -2.19 21.45
C ALA A 73 -13.13 -3.34 20.72
N SER A 74 -13.26 -3.43 19.39
CA SER A 74 -12.54 -4.42 18.58
C SER A 74 -11.02 -4.22 18.59
N ALA A 75 -10.54 -2.98 18.68
CA ALA A 75 -9.11 -2.68 18.78
C ALA A 75 -8.56 -2.97 20.19
N THR A 76 -9.31 -2.60 21.24
CA THR A 76 -8.88 -2.80 22.63
C THR A 76 -9.02 -4.27 23.08
N ALA A 77 -9.89 -5.07 22.45
CA ALA A 77 -10.01 -6.50 22.74
C ALA A 77 -8.73 -7.28 22.39
N GLN A 78 -8.01 -6.87 21.36
CA GLN A 78 -6.74 -7.48 20.96
C GLN A 78 -5.52 -6.83 21.64
N ARG A 79 -5.70 -5.60 22.16
CA ARG A 79 -4.65 -4.77 22.79
C ARG A 79 -5.19 -4.10 24.06
N PRO A 80 -5.28 -4.87 25.17
CA PRO A 80 -5.80 -4.35 26.44
C PRO A 80 -5.07 -3.13 26.96
N GLU A 81 -3.78 -2.98 26.63
CA GLU A 81 -2.93 -1.85 26.99
C GLU A 81 -3.40 -0.51 26.42
N LEU A 82 -4.26 -0.51 25.40
CA LEU A 82 -4.84 0.69 24.78
C LEU A 82 -6.12 1.16 25.47
N GLN A 83 -6.63 0.41 26.42
CA GLN A 83 -7.91 0.73 27.07
C GLN A 83 -7.83 2.03 27.88
N GLY A 84 -8.78 2.94 27.62
CA GLY A 84 -8.88 4.22 28.32
C GLY A 84 -7.76 5.21 28.01
N ARG A 85 -7.15 5.09 26.84
CA ARG A 85 -6.15 6.02 26.31
C ARG A 85 -6.75 6.91 25.22
N ASP A 86 -6.35 8.14 25.18
CA ASP A 86 -6.51 9.00 24.03
C ASP A 86 -5.57 8.51 22.92
N PHE A 87 -5.99 8.58 21.66
CA PHE A 87 -5.17 8.09 20.56
C PHE A 87 -5.05 9.10 19.42
N GLU A 88 -3.95 8.99 18.70
CA GLU A 88 -3.74 9.64 17.41
C GLU A 88 -3.15 8.63 16.41
N ALA A 89 -3.65 8.67 15.17
CA ALA A 89 -3.15 7.88 14.07
C ALA A 89 -2.94 8.79 12.86
N VAL A 90 -1.75 8.76 12.28
CA VAL A 90 -1.41 9.56 11.11
C VAL A 90 -0.76 8.66 10.05
N GLY A 91 -1.12 8.84 8.78
CA GLY A 91 -0.58 8.01 7.71
C GLY A 91 -0.85 8.54 6.31
N VAL A 92 -0.08 8.00 5.36
CA VAL A 92 -0.34 8.10 3.93
C VAL A 92 -0.59 6.71 3.39
N SER A 93 -1.68 6.55 2.64
CA SER A 93 -2.03 5.32 1.93
C SER A 93 -2.31 5.64 0.47
N LEU A 94 -1.84 4.81 -0.44
CA LEU A 94 -2.07 5.01 -1.87
C LEU A 94 -2.32 3.68 -2.59
N VAL A 95 -3.08 3.77 -3.68
CA VAL A 95 -3.19 2.72 -4.69
C VAL A 95 -3.23 3.36 -6.07
N ILE A 96 -2.43 2.83 -6.99
CA ILE A 96 -2.35 3.30 -8.38
C ILE A 96 -2.78 2.17 -9.30
N HIS A 97 -3.83 2.42 -10.08
CA HIS A 97 -4.38 1.53 -11.11
C HIS A 97 -4.06 2.09 -12.50
N PRO A 98 -3.05 1.57 -13.20
CA PRO A 98 -2.72 2.01 -14.56
C PRO A 98 -3.71 1.52 -15.60
N ASP A 99 -3.85 2.25 -16.72
CA ASP A 99 -4.67 1.82 -17.85
C ASP A 99 -4.05 0.64 -18.59
N ASN A 100 -2.74 0.70 -18.85
CA ASN A 100 -2.03 -0.34 -19.61
C ASN A 100 -1.87 -1.63 -18.79
N PRO A 101 -2.30 -2.81 -19.30
CA PRO A 101 -2.16 -4.11 -18.61
C PRO A 101 -0.73 -4.53 -18.28
N PHE A 102 0.27 -3.98 -18.96
CA PHE A 102 1.68 -4.26 -18.71
C PHE A 102 2.29 -3.43 -17.59
N VAL A 103 1.58 -2.39 -17.13
CA VAL A 103 1.96 -1.61 -15.95
C VAL A 103 1.26 -2.22 -14.74
N PRO A 104 2.00 -2.62 -13.69
CA PRO A 104 1.39 -3.22 -12.51
C PRO A 104 0.60 -2.20 -11.68
N THR A 105 -0.45 -2.64 -10.99
CA THR A 105 -1.00 -1.90 -9.85
C THR A 105 0.00 -1.88 -8.72
N SER A 106 0.10 -0.76 -8.00
CA SER A 106 0.94 -0.64 -6.82
C SER A 106 0.15 -0.07 -5.64
N HIS A 107 0.53 -0.50 -4.44
CA HIS A 107 0.02 0.00 -3.17
C HIS A 107 1.20 0.39 -2.29
N ALA A 108 1.02 1.44 -1.49
CA ALA A 108 1.90 1.75 -0.38
C ALA A 108 1.09 2.31 0.80
N ASN A 109 1.60 2.06 1.99
CA ASN A 109 1.08 2.64 3.22
C ASN A 109 2.24 2.90 4.17
N VAL A 110 2.27 4.06 4.78
CA VAL A 110 3.18 4.38 5.89
C VAL A 110 2.40 5.14 6.94
N ARG A 111 2.48 4.68 8.20
CA ARG A 111 1.64 5.17 9.29
C ARG A 111 2.34 5.17 10.63
N PHE A 112 1.88 6.05 11.51
CA PHE A 112 2.25 6.11 12.89
C PHE A 112 1.01 6.12 13.77
N PHE A 113 1.06 5.43 14.90
CA PHE A 113 0.03 5.37 15.91
C PHE A 113 0.64 5.69 17.28
N ILE A 114 -0.08 6.47 18.08
CA ILE A 114 0.25 6.72 19.49
C ILE A 114 -1.03 6.73 20.32
N ALA A 115 -0.95 6.15 21.52
CA ALA A 115 -2.02 6.21 22.52
C ALA A 115 -1.44 6.62 23.88
N GLU A 116 -2.06 7.62 24.49
CA GLU A 116 -1.55 8.27 25.69
C GLU A 116 -2.58 8.24 26.82
N LYS A 117 -2.08 8.18 28.06
CA LYS A 117 -2.87 8.33 29.27
C LYS A 117 -2.03 9.03 30.33
N SER A 118 -2.65 9.97 31.03
CA SER A 118 -1.94 10.76 32.06
C SER A 118 -1.31 9.87 33.13
N GLY A 119 -0.01 10.05 33.37
CA GLY A 119 0.74 9.27 34.34
C GLY A 119 1.23 7.91 33.88
N GLU A 120 0.97 7.54 32.63
CA GLU A 120 1.46 6.28 32.03
C GLU A 120 2.38 6.56 30.82
N GLU A 121 3.28 5.61 30.53
CA GLU A 121 4.09 5.68 29.29
C GLU A 121 3.21 5.55 28.05
N PRO A 122 3.49 6.30 26.97
CA PRO A 122 2.73 6.18 25.72
C PRO A 122 2.94 4.81 25.06
N VAL A 123 1.88 4.29 24.47
CA VAL A 123 1.96 3.12 23.57
C VAL A 123 2.00 3.64 22.15
N TRP A 124 3.01 3.28 21.38
CA TRP A 124 3.15 3.78 20.01
C TRP A 124 3.85 2.75 19.11
N TRP A 125 3.61 2.86 17.81
CA TRP A 125 4.33 2.08 16.79
C TRP A 125 4.24 2.72 15.41
N PHE A 126 5.17 2.33 14.55
CA PHE A 126 5.12 2.57 13.13
C PHE A 126 4.67 1.31 12.39
N GLY A 127 4.01 1.50 11.24
CA GLY A 127 3.64 0.44 10.34
C GLY A 127 3.67 0.93 8.90
N GLY A 128 3.79 0.01 7.95
CA GLY A 128 3.81 0.39 6.56
C GLY A 128 4.30 -0.69 5.62
N GLY A 129 4.69 -0.26 4.44
CA GLY A 129 5.20 -1.08 3.36
C GLY A 129 4.64 -0.68 2.01
N TYR A 130 5.00 -1.45 1.00
CA TYR A 130 4.45 -1.34 -0.35
C TYR A 130 4.49 -2.68 -1.06
N ASP A 131 3.56 -2.92 -1.98
CA ASP A 131 3.47 -4.15 -2.77
C ASP A 131 3.05 -3.89 -4.21
N LEU A 132 3.48 -4.78 -5.10
CA LEU A 132 3.29 -4.70 -6.54
C LEU A 132 2.37 -5.83 -7.04
N THR A 133 1.35 -5.47 -7.82
CA THR A 133 0.36 -6.40 -8.38
C THR A 133 0.39 -6.34 -9.91
N PRO A 134 1.26 -7.10 -10.57
CA PRO A 134 1.28 -7.19 -12.03
C PRO A 134 0.17 -8.10 -12.57
N TYR A 135 -0.22 -7.84 -13.82
CA TYR A 135 -1.13 -8.68 -14.62
C TYR A 135 -0.37 -9.48 -15.65
N TYR A 136 0.57 -8.85 -16.33
CA TYR A 136 1.55 -9.46 -17.24
C TYR A 136 2.95 -9.16 -16.73
N PRO A 137 3.45 -9.95 -15.76
CA PRO A 137 4.71 -9.66 -15.10
C PRO A 137 5.91 -9.79 -16.02
N PHE A 138 6.95 -9.03 -15.68
CA PHE A 138 8.30 -9.14 -16.20
C PHE A 138 9.23 -9.40 -15.02
N GLU A 139 10.09 -10.40 -15.13
CA GLU A 139 10.97 -10.80 -14.03
C GLU A 139 11.91 -9.66 -13.63
N GLU A 140 12.47 -8.95 -14.61
CA GLU A 140 13.33 -7.82 -14.36
C GLU A 140 12.66 -6.66 -13.60
N ASP A 141 11.36 -6.45 -13.77
CA ASP A 141 10.61 -5.43 -13.01
C ASP A 141 10.40 -5.89 -11.55
N CYS A 142 10.13 -7.19 -11.35
CA CYS A 142 10.01 -7.77 -10.01
C CYS A 142 11.33 -7.69 -9.24
N VAL A 143 12.42 -8.04 -9.91
CA VAL A 143 13.78 -7.94 -9.34
C VAL A 143 14.12 -6.49 -8.98
N PHE A 144 13.88 -5.54 -9.88
CA PHE A 144 14.14 -4.12 -9.64
C PHE A 144 13.31 -3.58 -8.47
N TRP A 145 12.02 -3.93 -8.39
CA TRP A 145 11.15 -3.58 -7.29
C TRP A 145 11.68 -4.07 -5.95
N HIS A 146 12.06 -5.35 -5.90
CA HIS A 146 12.58 -5.96 -4.68
C HIS A 146 13.99 -5.49 -4.32
N GLN A 147 14.84 -5.17 -5.31
CA GLN A 147 16.16 -4.59 -5.06
C GLN A 147 16.04 -3.22 -4.42
N THR A 148 15.16 -2.36 -4.92
CA THR A 148 14.90 -1.03 -4.31
C THR A 148 14.38 -1.17 -2.88
N ALA A 149 13.49 -2.15 -2.63
CA ALA A 149 13.00 -2.46 -1.29
C ALA A 149 14.11 -2.96 -0.35
N HIS A 150 14.98 -3.83 -0.84
CA HIS A 150 16.16 -4.33 -0.11
C HIS A 150 17.10 -3.17 0.27
N ASP A 151 17.43 -2.31 -0.68
CA ASP A 151 18.35 -1.20 -0.48
C ASP A 151 17.82 -0.19 0.55
N ALA A 152 16.51 0.05 0.57
CA ALA A 152 15.85 0.85 1.61
C ALA A 152 15.93 0.22 3.01
N CYS A 153 15.95 -1.11 3.10
CA CYS A 153 16.05 -1.85 4.36
C CYS A 153 17.48 -1.99 4.89
N LEU A 154 18.45 -2.10 3.99
CA LEU A 154 19.86 -2.47 4.31
C LEU A 154 20.51 -1.60 5.41
N PRO A 155 20.30 -0.25 5.47
CA PRO A 155 20.88 0.56 6.54
C PRO A 155 20.38 0.22 7.96
N PHE A 156 19.31 -0.56 8.07
CA PHE A 156 18.66 -0.91 9.33
C PHE A 156 19.00 -2.32 9.82
N GLY A 157 19.54 -3.19 8.95
CA GLY A 157 20.00 -4.54 9.24
C GLY A 157 19.88 -5.46 8.02
N GLU A 158 20.77 -6.42 7.90
CA GLU A 158 20.82 -7.36 6.77
C GLU A 158 19.58 -8.28 6.66
N ASP A 159 18.92 -8.56 7.78
CA ASP A 159 17.72 -9.40 7.86
C ASP A 159 16.40 -8.64 7.69
N VAL A 160 16.44 -7.29 7.70
CA VAL A 160 15.22 -6.45 7.72
C VAL A 160 14.37 -6.66 6.48
N TYR A 161 15.00 -6.68 5.28
CA TYR A 161 14.29 -6.94 4.04
C TYR A 161 13.63 -8.31 4.02
N SER A 162 14.38 -9.38 4.30
CA SER A 162 13.85 -10.74 4.24
C SER A 162 12.68 -10.96 5.21
N ARG A 163 12.76 -10.39 6.41
CA ARG A 163 11.71 -10.44 7.42
C ARG A 163 10.44 -9.73 6.96
N TYR A 164 10.54 -8.51 6.46
CA TYR A 164 9.37 -7.73 6.04
C TYR A 164 8.82 -8.12 4.66
N LYS A 165 9.67 -8.71 3.80
CA LYS A 165 9.22 -9.35 2.56
C LYS A 165 8.39 -10.60 2.87
N GLN A 166 8.86 -11.46 3.76
CA GLN A 166 8.08 -12.64 4.18
C GLN A 166 6.74 -12.24 4.81
N TRP A 167 6.74 -11.22 5.68
CA TRP A 167 5.50 -10.71 6.26
C TRP A 167 4.54 -10.13 5.21
N CYS A 168 5.07 -9.48 4.18
CA CYS A 168 4.28 -9.00 3.04
C CYS A 168 3.61 -10.15 2.28
N ASP A 169 4.35 -11.23 1.98
CA ASP A 169 3.82 -12.42 1.32
C ASP A 169 2.67 -13.05 2.14
N ASP A 170 2.85 -13.19 3.44
CA ASP A 170 1.87 -13.77 4.34
C ASP A 170 0.62 -12.89 4.48
N TYR A 171 0.81 -11.56 4.57
CA TYR A 171 -0.30 -10.61 4.73
C TYR A 171 -1.18 -10.53 3.49
N PHE A 172 -0.58 -10.45 2.29
CA PHE A 172 -1.30 -10.29 1.03
C PHE A 172 -1.69 -11.61 0.36
N PHE A 173 -1.74 -12.70 1.11
CA PHE A 173 -2.16 -14.00 0.62
C PHE A 173 -3.69 -14.15 0.63
N LEU A 174 -4.29 -14.44 -0.54
CA LEU A 174 -5.71 -14.74 -0.70
C LEU A 174 -5.96 -16.21 -0.38
N LYS A 175 -6.38 -16.50 0.85
CA LYS A 175 -6.53 -17.87 1.34
C LYS A 175 -7.52 -18.70 0.53
N HIS A 176 -8.63 -18.09 0.08
CA HIS A 176 -9.67 -18.78 -0.71
C HIS A 176 -9.30 -18.97 -2.19
N ARG A 177 -8.20 -18.36 -2.65
CA ARG A 177 -7.65 -18.50 -4.00
C ARG A 177 -6.34 -19.29 -4.02
N HIS A 178 -5.70 -19.50 -2.88
CA HIS A 178 -4.37 -20.12 -2.76
C HIS A 178 -3.29 -19.40 -3.57
N GLU A 179 -3.36 -18.07 -3.64
CA GLU A 179 -2.41 -17.22 -4.38
C GLU A 179 -2.09 -15.94 -3.59
N THR A 180 -0.94 -15.33 -3.85
CA THR A 180 -0.63 -13.99 -3.38
C THR A 180 -1.36 -12.94 -4.22
N ARG A 181 -1.64 -11.76 -3.64
CA ARG A 181 -2.26 -10.63 -4.38
C ARG A 181 -1.41 -10.19 -5.57
N GLY A 182 -0.10 -10.23 -5.43
CA GLY A 182 0.90 -9.88 -6.43
C GLY A 182 2.25 -10.50 -6.11
N VAL A 183 3.32 -9.82 -6.47
CA VAL A 183 4.70 -10.29 -6.27
C VAL A 183 5.30 -9.85 -4.92
N GLY A 184 4.51 -9.16 -4.08
CA GLY A 184 4.92 -8.71 -2.76
C GLY A 184 5.72 -7.42 -2.80
N GLY A 185 6.54 -7.25 -1.80
CA GLY A 185 7.34 -6.06 -1.49
C GLY A 185 7.73 -6.05 -0.02
N LEU A 186 7.29 -5.03 0.73
CA LEU A 186 7.54 -4.88 2.17
C LEU A 186 6.21 -4.74 2.93
N PHE A 187 6.15 -5.36 4.10
CA PHE A 187 5.10 -5.09 5.07
C PHE A 187 5.68 -5.16 6.48
N PHE A 188 5.44 -4.14 7.28
CA PHE A 188 5.79 -4.10 8.71
C PHE A 188 4.67 -3.45 9.51
N ASP A 189 4.53 -3.87 10.74
CA ASP A 189 3.60 -3.32 11.72
C ASP A 189 4.21 -3.38 13.11
N ASP A 190 3.62 -2.68 14.07
CA ASP A 190 4.04 -2.72 15.47
C ASP A 190 5.53 -2.37 15.71
N LEU A 191 6.16 -1.63 14.80
CA LEU A 191 7.57 -1.30 14.90
C LEU A 191 7.80 -0.20 15.95
N ASN A 192 8.35 -0.58 17.11
CA ASN A 192 8.72 0.32 18.19
C ASN A 192 10.00 -0.10 18.94
N ASP A 193 10.45 -1.33 18.73
CA ASP A 193 11.60 -1.95 19.43
C ASP A 193 12.94 -1.29 19.10
N TRP A 194 13.04 -0.57 17.99
CA TRP A 194 14.24 0.20 17.61
C TRP A 194 14.31 1.59 18.24
N GLY A 195 13.27 1.99 19.00
CA GLY A 195 13.08 3.35 19.46
C GLY A 195 12.58 4.31 18.37
N PHE A 196 12.04 5.46 18.79
CA PHE A 196 11.31 6.36 17.89
C PHE A 196 12.14 6.82 16.68
N GLU A 197 13.35 7.34 16.92
CA GLU A 197 14.18 7.93 15.87
C GLU A 197 14.56 6.93 14.77
N LYS A 198 15.00 5.71 15.16
CA LYS A 198 15.38 4.68 14.18
C LYS A 198 14.16 4.12 13.46
N SER A 199 13.05 3.90 14.16
CA SER A 199 11.81 3.42 13.54
C SER A 199 11.22 4.46 12.58
N PHE A 200 11.28 5.76 12.93
CA PHE A 200 10.87 6.83 12.02
C PHE A 200 11.80 6.99 10.82
N ALA A 201 13.11 6.85 11.01
CA ALA A 201 14.06 6.85 9.90
C ALA A 201 13.79 5.70 8.91
N PHE A 202 13.43 4.52 9.42
CA PHE A 202 13.04 3.38 8.58
C PHE A 202 11.74 3.66 7.82
N LEU A 203 10.69 4.17 8.49
CA LEU A 203 9.45 4.56 7.83
C LEU A 203 9.71 5.54 6.68
N ARG A 204 10.60 6.53 6.88
CA ARG A 204 11.00 7.49 5.84
C ARG A 204 11.72 6.79 4.68
N ALA A 205 12.68 5.92 4.96
CA ALA A 205 13.40 5.18 3.93
C ALA A 205 12.44 4.36 3.04
N VAL A 206 11.45 3.70 3.65
CA VAL A 206 10.40 2.98 2.91
C VAL A 206 9.51 3.91 2.11
N GLY A 207 9.02 5.00 2.71
CA GLY A 207 8.15 5.96 2.03
C GLY A 207 8.83 6.64 0.83
N ASP A 208 10.05 7.11 1.03
CA ASP A 208 10.83 7.83 0.01
C ASP A 208 11.20 6.91 -1.16
N SER A 209 11.50 5.62 -0.91
CA SER A 209 11.87 4.64 -1.95
C SER A 209 10.72 4.23 -2.86
N TYR A 210 9.45 4.45 -2.48
CA TYR A 210 8.29 4.00 -3.26
C TYR A 210 8.30 4.47 -4.71
N CYS A 211 8.45 5.78 -4.92
CA CYS A 211 8.47 6.31 -6.28
C CYS A 211 9.71 5.87 -7.06
N ASP A 212 10.85 5.65 -6.40
CA ASP A 212 12.07 5.15 -7.03
C ASP A 212 11.92 3.70 -7.47
N ALA A 213 11.12 2.91 -6.76
CA ALA A 213 10.76 1.54 -7.13
C ALA A 213 9.71 1.49 -8.25
N TYR A 214 8.68 2.36 -8.21
CA TYR A 214 7.52 2.24 -9.09
C TYR A 214 7.64 3.00 -10.40
N VAL A 215 8.08 4.26 -10.37
CA VAL A 215 8.11 5.14 -11.55
C VAL A 215 8.94 4.57 -12.71
N PRO A 216 10.14 3.98 -12.51
CA PRO A 216 10.89 3.38 -13.61
C PRO A 216 10.17 2.20 -14.29
N ILE A 217 9.42 1.41 -13.54
CA ILE A 217 8.59 0.32 -14.09
C ILE A 217 7.49 0.90 -14.98
N VAL A 218 6.79 1.94 -14.49
CA VAL A 218 5.77 2.65 -15.27
C VAL A 218 6.34 3.19 -16.57
N GLU A 219 7.46 3.93 -16.50
CA GLU A 219 8.12 4.52 -17.67
C GLU A 219 8.51 3.47 -18.71
N LYS A 220 8.97 2.32 -18.26
CA LYS A 220 9.37 1.21 -19.14
C LYS A 220 8.18 0.55 -19.85
N ARG A 221 7.01 0.52 -19.22
CA ARG A 221 5.85 -0.27 -19.66
C ARG A 221 4.68 0.54 -20.23
N LYS A 222 4.54 1.82 -19.88
CA LYS A 222 3.36 2.65 -20.21
C LYS A 222 3.04 2.77 -21.70
N SER A 223 4.04 2.62 -22.58
CA SER A 223 3.88 2.74 -24.04
C SER A 223 3.80 1.41 -24.76
N MET A 224 3.76 0.28 -24.04
CA MET A 224 3.61 -1.02 -24.67
C MET A 224 2.22 -1.18 -25.29
N ALA A 225 2.17 -1.63 -26.54
CA ALA A 225 0.89 -1.91 -27.18
C ALA A 225 0.20 -3.12 -26.53
N PHE A 226 -1.10 -3.04 -26.36
CA PHE A 226 -1.92 -4.13 -25.82
C PHE A 226 -3.22 -4.27 -26.61
N ASP A 227 -3.83 -5.44 -26.52
CA ASP A 227 -5.11 -5.77 -27.15
C ASP A 227 -6.24 -5.88 -26.10
N GLN A 228 -7.45 -6.12 -26.60
CA GLN A 228 -8.64 -6.25 -25.77
C GLN A 228 -8.60 -7.48 -24.85
N GLN A 229 -7.99 -8.57 -25.24
CA GLN A 229 -7.84 -9.77 -24.41
C GLN A 229 -6.98 -9.46 -23.19
N GLN A 230 -5.87 -8.74 -23.39
CA GLN A 230 -4.99 -8.33 -22.30
C GLN A 230 -5.67 -7.34 -21.34
N LYS A 231 -6.47 -6.41 -21.89
CA LYS A 231 -7.27 -5.50 -21.03
C LYS A 231 -8.32 -6.29 -20.23
N ASP A 232 -9.00 -7.24 -20.85
CA ASP A 232 -10.00 -8.07 -20.18
C ASP A 232 -9.39 -8.92 -19.06
N PHE A 233 -8.19 -9.45 -19.26
CA PHE A 233 -7.47 -10.15 -18.21
C PHE A 233 -7.06 -9.22 -17.06
N GLN A 234 -6.58 -8.00 -17.34
CA GLN A 234 -6.34 -7.00 -16.30
C GLN A 234 -7.60 -6.76 -15.46
N LEU A 235 -8.76 -6.54 -16.11
CA LEU A 235 -10.02 -6.29 -15.41
C LEU A 235 -10.46 -7.50 -14.57
N TYR A 236 -10.25 -8.72 -15.07
CA TYR A 236 -10.49 -9.94 -14.32
C TYR A 236 -9.58 -10.05 -13.09
N ARG A 237 -8.29 -9.79 -13.23
CA ARG A 237 -7.33 -9.82 -12.12
C ARG A 237 -7.57 -8.71 -11.09
N ARG A 238 -8.06 -7.55 -11.51
CA ARG A 238 -8.51 -6.50 -10.60
C ARG A 238 -9.63 -6.97 -9.67
N GLY A 239 -10.44 -7.93 -10.08
CA GLY A 239 -11.40 -8.60 -9.19
C GLY A 239 -10.71 -9.24 -7.98
N ARG A 240 -9.53 -9.88 -8.15
CA ARG A 240 -8.76 -10.47 -7.03
C ARG A 240 -8.23 -9.40 -6.09
N TYR A 241 -7.80 -8.26 -6.63
CA TYR A 241 -7.40 -7.11 -5.84
C TYR A 241 -8.57 -6.59 -4.96
N VAL A 242 -9.75 -6.46 -5.54
CA VAL A 242 -10.96 -6.05 -4.82
C VAL A 242 -11.36 -7.08 -3.75
N GLU A 243 -11.30 -8.38 -4.06
CA GLU A 243 -11.57 -9.45 -3.10
C GLU A 243 -10.68 -9.31 -1.85
N PHE A 244 -9.36 -9.10 -2.04
CA PHE A 244 -8.46 -8.90 -0.92
C PHE A 244 -8.85 -7.67 -0.09
N ASN A 245 -9.02 -6.52 -0.74
CA ASN A 245 -9.28 -5.26 -0.05
C ASN A 245 -10.59 -5.27 0.74
N LEU A 246 -11.64 -5.91 0.23
CA LEU A 246 -12.95 -5.93 0.90
C LEU A 246 -13.09 -7.06 1.92
N VAL A 247 -12.35 -8.17 1.78
CA VAL A 247 -12.54 -9.37 2.61
C VAL A 247 -11.43 -9.55 3.64
N PHE A 248 -10.20 -9.18 3.30
CA PHE A 248 -9.03 -9.51 4.13
C PHE A 248 -8.23 -8.29 4.61
N ASP A 249 -8.31 -7.13 3.92
CA ASP A 249 -7.50 -5.97 4.33
C ASP A 249 -7.99 -5.40 5.66
N ARG A 250 -7.15 -5.56 6.69
CA ARG A 250 -7.45 -5.08 8.04
C ARG A 250 -7.70 -3.58 8.10
N GLY A 251 -6.97 -2.81 7.31
CA GLY A 251 -7.11 -1.34 7.24
C GLY A 251 -8.46 -0.92 6.68
N THR A 252 -8.89 -1.52 5.57
CA THR A 252 -10.20 -1.30 4.96
C THR A 252 -11.33 -1.69 5.90
N LEU A 253 -11.26 -2.90 6.46
CA LEU A 253 -12.29 -3.40 7.39
C LEU A 253 -12.40 -2.52 8.64
N PHE A 254 -11.27 -2.18 9.25
CA PHE A 254 -11.25 -1.29 10.41
C PHE A 254 -11.82 0.09 10.08
N GLY A 255 -11.39 0.69 8.97
CA GLY A 255 -11.87 2.01 8.54
C GLY A 255 -13.38 2.04 8.34
N LEU A 256 -13.95 1.05 7.63
CA LEU A 256 -15.39 0.96 7.41
C LEU A 256 -16.18 0.69 8.70
N GLN A 257 -15.68 -0.18 9.59
CA GLN A 257 -16.33 -0.51 10.86
C GLN A 257 -16.29 0.63 11.89
N THR A 258 -15.31 1.52 11.78
CA THR A 258 -15.14 2.65 12.72
C THR A 258 -15.69 3.97 12.20
N GLY A 259 -16.47 3.95 11.12
CA GLY A 259 -17.07 5.15 10.54
C GLY A 259 -16.04 6.07 9.87
N GLY A 260 -14.96 5.50 9.34
CA GLY A 260 -14.02 6.21 8.50
C GLY A 260 -14.70 6.74 7.22
N ARG A 261 -14.10 7.75 6.58
CA ARG A 261 -14.65 8.33 5.35
C ARG A 261 -14.61 7.31 4.21
N THR A 262 -15.78 6.82 3.79
CA THR A 262 -15.94 5.75 2.80
C THR A 262 -15.22 6.06 1.49
N GLU A 263 -15.35 7.27 0.95
CA GLU A 263 -14.71 7.69 -0.31
C GLU A 263 -13.18 7.63 -0.22
N SER A 264 -12.61 8.02 0.93
CA SER A 264 -11.16 7.98 1.15
C SER A 264 -10.64 6.55 1.37
N ILE A 265 -11.47 5.64 1.85
CA ILE A 265 -11.14 4.22 1.99
C ILE A 265 -11.27 3.51 0.64
N LEU A 266 -12.41 3.66 -0.03
CA LEU A 266 -12.72 2.96 -1.29
C LEU A 266 -12.10 3.61 -2.53
N MET A 267 -11.38 4.73 -2.39
CA MET A 267 -10.54 5.26 -3.48
C MET A 267 -9.50 4.24 -3.95
N SER A 268 -9.12 3.30 -3.07
CA SER A 268 -8.16 2.23 -3.35
C SER A 268 -8.66 1.19 -4.37
N LEU A 269 -9.96 1.16 -4.66
CA LEU A 269 -10.53 0.21 -5.61
C LEU A 269 -10.34 0.69 -7.05
N PRO A 270 -10.11 -0.23 -8.01
CA PRO A 270 -10.00 0.11 -9.43
C PRO A 270 -11.33 0.66 -9.96
N PRO A 271 -11.30 1.44 -11.07
CA PRO A 271 -12.52 2.01 -11.64
C PRO A 271 -13.43 0.95 -12.26
N GLU A 272 -12.83 -0.12 -12.82
CA GLU A 272 -13.52 -1.24 -13.46
C GLU A 272 -12.91 -2.57 -13.06
N VAL A 273 -13.78 -3.59 -12.95
CA VAL A 273 -13.40 -4.99 -12.69
C VAL A 273 -14.30 -5.93 -13.47
N LYS A 274 -13.83 -7.15 -13.71
CA LYS A 274 -14.64 -8.25 -14.26
C LYS A 274 -14.53 -9.49 -13.37
N TRP A 275 -15.66 -10.16 -13.12
CA TRP A 275 -15.69 -11.48 -12.51
C TRP A 275 -16.19 -12.50 -13.52
N GLY A 276 -15.28 -13.36 -14.01
CA GLY A 276 -15.64 -14.53 -14.83
C GLY A 276 -15.94 -15.73 -13.93
N TYR A 277 -17.02 -16.45 -14.25
CA TYR A 277 -17.31 -17.70 -13.56
C TYR A 277 -16.38 -18.80 -14.03
N ASP A 278 -15.62 -19.43 -13.10
CA ASP A 278 -14.68 -20.55 -13.35
C ASP A 278 -13.70 -20.31 -14.53
N TRP A 279 -13.29 -19.04 -14.69
CA TRP A 279 -12.33 -18.67 -15.74
C TRP A 279 -10.96 -19.31 -15.47
N LYS A 280 -10.35 -19.88 -16.52
CA LYS A 280 -9.01 -20.47 -16.48
C LYS A 280 -8.17 -19.94 -17.63
N PRO A 281 -6.86 -19.74 -17.41
CA PRO A 281 -5.97 -19.36 -18.50
C PRO A 281 -5.78 -20.50 -19.50
N ASP A 282 -5.49 -20.15 -20.74
CA ASP A 282 -5.08 -21.11 -21.75
C ASP A 282 -3.70 -21.70 -21.39
N PRO A 283 -3.51 -23.02 -21.56
CA PRO A 283 -2.22 -23.65 -21.28
C PRO A 283 -1.06 -23.02 -22.07
N GLY A 284 0.04 -22.70 -21.40
CA GLY A 284 1.23 -22.08 -21.98
C GLY A 284 1.09 -20.57 -22.26
N SER A 285 -0.04 -19.96 -21.88
CA SER A 285 -0.25 -18.52 -22.05
C SER A 285 0.52 -17.69 -21.01
N ARG A 286 0.68 -16.39 -21.27
CA ARG A 286 1.24 -15.46 -20.28
C ARG A 286 0.34 -15.30 -19.05
N GLU A 287 -0.94 -15.48 -19.24
CA GLU A 287 -1.94 -15.52 -18.17
C GLU A 287 -1.69 -16.70 -17.23
N GLU A 288 -1.41 -17.91 -17.77
CA GLU A 288 -1.06 -19.07 -16.95
C GLU A 288 0.26 -18.87 -16.22
N MET A 289 1.27 -18.30 -16.88
CA MET A 289 2.57 -18.01 -16.28
C MET A 289 2.44 -17.08 -15.03
N LEU A 290 1.48 -16.14 -15.02
CA LEU A 290 1.21 -15.34 -13.82
C LEU A 290 0.90 -16.23 -12.62
N TYR A 291 0.05 -17.26 -12.77
CA TYR A 291 -0.36 -18.14 -11.67
C TYR A 291 0.74 -19.13 -11.28
N THR A 292 1.47 -19.66 -12.24
CA THR A 292 2.47 -20.70 -11.98
C THR A 292 3.74 -20.14 -11.36
N ASP A 293 4.19 -18.96 -11.79
CA ASP A 293 5.53 -18.47 -11.53
C ASP A 293 5.58 -17.22 -10.64
N PHE A 294 4.51 -16.40 -10.63
CA PHE A 294 4.56 -15.07 -9.97
C PHE A 294 3.64 -14.93 -8.76
N LEU A 295 2.52 -15.63 -8.68
CA LEU A 295 1.58 -15.51 -7.56
C LEU A 295 1.87 -16.50 -6.41
N LYS A 296 3.13 -16.80 -6.22
CA LYS A 296 3.65 -17.61 -5.11
C LYS A 296 4.78 -16.86 -4.42
N PRO A 297 4.95 -17.01 -3.10
CA PRO A 297 6.12 -16.47 -2.42
C PRO A 297 7.42 -16.92 -3.10
N ARG A 298 8.25 -15.98 -3.51
CA ARG A 298 9.51 -16.22 -4.20
C ARG A 298 10.57 -15.23 -3.71
N ASP A 299 11.80 -15.71 -3.57
CA ASP A 299 12.95 -14.86 -3.35
C ASP A 299 13.43 -14.29 -4.70
N TRP A 300 13.10 -13.02 -4.95
CA TRP A 300 13.39 -12.32 -6.20
C TRP A 300 14.86 -11.90 -6.36
N LEU A 301 15.63 -11.90 -5.28
CA LEU A 301 17.03 -11.47 -5.26
C LEU A 301 18.01 -12.65 -5.23
N LYS A 302 17.53 -13.87 -5.12
CA LYS A 302 18.37 -15.07 -5.08
C LYS A 302 18.93 -15.39 -6.46
N GLY A 303 20.25 -15.35 -6.59
CA GLY A 303 20.96 -15.74 -7.80
C GLY A 303 21.37 -14.55 -8.70
N GLN A 304 21.37 -13.35 -8.17
CA GLN A 304 21.96 -12.16 -8.79
C GLN A 304 23.41 -11.97 -8.38
#